data_4ab463710919d520500213c9ec30f32f
#
_entry.id   4ab463710919d520500213c9ec30f32f
#
_cell.length_a   1.000
_cell.length_b   1.000
_cell.length_c   1.000
_cell.angle_alpha   90.00
_cell.angle_beta   90.00
_cell.angle_gamma   90.00
#
_symmetry.space_group_name_H-M   'P 1'
#
loop_
_entity.id
_entity.type
_entity.pdbx_description
1 polymer ?
#
loop_
_entity_poly.entity_id
_entity_poly.type
_entity_poly.pdbx_seq_one_letter_code
_entity_poly.pdbx_strand_id
1 'polypeptide(L)'
;MASDTQQEKLLYSEHQRVPLVWWLFAAGVVAIIAWQAQMGRPMWAFYVALVVSGALAVWALIYFSRTKVEVTEDSSGERWLHVGPARLPASVVNRSLVIPPTAKRAAMGRQLDPAAYVVHKNWIPTMAMLVLDDPDDPTPYWLISTKEPQEVLEQLGRPIY
;
A
#
# COMPACT_ATOMS: atom_id res chain seq x y z
N MET A 1 34.31 3.17 -9.28
CA MET A 1 33.44 2.68 -8.23
C MET A 1 32.26 2.02 -8.91
N ALA A 2 32.34 0.71 -9.06
CA ALA A 2 31.25 -0.06 -9.63
C ALA A 2 30.12 -0.08 -8.60
N SER A 3 28.96 0.46 -8.98
CA SER A 3 27.72 0.26 -8.24
C SER A 3 27.44 -1.24 -8.25
N ASP A 4 27.60 -1.88 -7.13
CA ASP A 4 27.05 -3.22 -6.88
C ASP A 4 25.53 -3.12 -7.05
N THR A 5 25.08 -3.24 -8.26
CA THR A 5 23.70 -3.63 -8.57
C THR A 5 23.67 -5.11 -8.23
N GLN A 6 23.53 -5.43 -6.95
CA GLN A 6 23.18 -6.77 -6.51
C GLN A 6 21.97 -7.15 -7.36
N GLN A 7 22.12 -8.19 -8.14
CA GLN A 7 21.05 -8.75 -8.97
C GLN A 7 20.03 -9.39 -8.01
N GLU A 8 19.18 -8.54 -7.43
CA GLU A 8 18.00 -8.98 -6.68
C GLU A 8 17.06 -9.67 -7.67
N LYS A 9 16.82 -10.94 -7.47
CA LYS A 9 15.86 -11.70 -8.26
C LYS A 9 14.46 -11.38 -7.79
N LEU A 10 13.66 -10.77 -8.65
CA LEU A 10 12.25 -10.50 -8.37
C LEU A 10 11.46 -11.82 -8.37
N LEU A 11 10.85 -12.17 -7.23
CA LEU A 11 10.02 -13.36 -7.07
C LEU A 11 8.53 -13.03 -7.23
N TYR A 12 8.10 -11.88 -6.70
CA TYR A 12 6.73 -11.42 -6.76
C TYR A 12 6.67 -9.90 -6.89
N SER A 13 5.72 -9.38 -7.65
CA SER A 13 5.46 -7.94 -7.75
C SER A 13 3.98 -7.66 -7.94
N GLU A 14 3.43 -6.85 -7.05
CA GLU A 14 2.05 -6.39 -7.10
C GLU A 14 1.99 -4.86 -7.13
N HIS A 15 1.32 -4.32 -8.15
CA HIS A 15 1.00 -2.91 -8.23
C HIS A 15 -0.38 -2.63 -7.63
N GLN A 16 -0.43 -1.78 -6.61
CA GLN A 16 -1.67 -1.42 -5.91
C GLN A 16 -2.33 -0.20 -6.57
N ARG A 17 -2.79 -0.38 -7.82
CA ARG A 17 -3.47 0.70 -8.55
C ARG A 17 -4.82 1.01 -7.94
N VAL A 18 -5.16 2.30 -7.92
CA VAL A 18 -6.48 2.78 -7.51
C VAL A 18 -7.54 2.31 -8.52
N PRO A 19 -8.64 1.68 -8.07
CA PRO A 19 -9.72 1.24 -8.96
C PRO A 19 -10.39 2.39 -9.70
N LEU A 20 -10.96 2.10 -10.87
CA LEU A 20 -11.63 3.08 -11.72
C LEU A 20 -12.77 3.83 -11.00
N VAL A 21 -13.45 3.15 -10.07
CA VAL A 21 -14.52 3.76 -9.26
C VAL A 21 -14.03 4.99 -8.50
N TRP A 22 -12.81 4.98 -7.98
CA TRP A 22 -12.24 6.14 -7.29
C TRP A 22 -11.97 7.32 -8.20
N TRP A 23 -11.65 7.08 -9.47
CA TRP A 23 -11.52 8.12 -10.49
C TRP A 23 -12.86 8.80 -10.77
N LEU A 24 -13.94 8.01 -10.83
CA LEU A 24 -15.30 8.53 -11.00
C LEU A 24 -15.73 9.38 -9.78
N PHE A 25 -15.46 8.91 -8.56
CA PHE A 25 -15.72 9.71 -7.36
C PHE A 25 -14.94 11.03 -7.35
N ALA A 26 -13.66 10.98 -7.70
CA ALA A 26 -12.82 12.18 -7.79
C ALA A 26 -13.37 13.17 -8.83
N ALA A 27 -13.79 12.69 -10.00
CA ALA A 27 -14.42 13.53 -11.02
C ALA A 27 -15.71 14.19 -10.51
N GLY A 28 -16.56 13.45 -9.78
CA GLY A 28 -17.75 13.99 -9.14
C GLY A 28 -17.44 15.09 -8.12
N VAL A 29 -16.45 14.87 -7.27
CA VAL A 29 -16.01 15.88 -6.27
C VAL A 29 -15.45 17.12 -6.97
N VAL A 30 -14.61 16.96 -7.99
CA VAL A 30 -14.08 18.07 -8.79
C VAL A 30 -15.21 18.88 -9.44
N ALA A 31 -16.22 18.21 -10.02
CA ALA A 31 -17.37 18.88 -10.62
C ALA A 31 -18.17 19.70 -9.58
N ILE A 32 -18.39 19.16 -8.39
CA ILE A 32 -19.08 19.85 -7.30
C ILE A 32 -18.28 21.10 -6.84
N ILE A 33 -16.97 20.97 -6.67
CA ILE A 33 -16.10 22.08 -6.27
C ILE A 33 -16.13 23.19 -7.33
N ALA A 34 -16.01 22.84 -8.60
CA ALA A 34 -16.05 23.80 -9.70
C ALA A 34 -17.41 24.51 -9.78
N TRP A 35 -18.51 23.77 -9.61
CA TRP A 35 -19.86 24.33 -9.58
C TRP A 35 -20.05 25.30 -8.42
N GLN A 36 -19.62 24.95 -7.21
CA GLN A 36 -19.72 25.84 -6.05
C GLN A 36 -18.86 27.10 -6.21
N ALA A 37 -17.69 26.98 -6.83
CA ALA A 37 -16.82 28.11 -7.05
C ALA A 37 -17.44 29.18 -8.00
N GLN A 38 -18.37 28.77 -8.85
CA GLN A 38 -19.09 29.66 -9.78
C GLN A 38 -20.21 30.45 -9.08
N MET A 39 -20.79 29.95 -7.97
CA MET A 39 -21.94 30.58 -7.33
C MET A 39 -21.65 32.03 -6.91
N GLY A 40 -22.31 32.99 -7.58
CA GLY A 40 -22.13 34.42 -7.30
C GLY A 40 -20.80 35.02 -7.77
N ARG A 41 -20.06 34.30 -8.62
CA ARG A 41 -18.75 34.72 -9.16
C ARG A 41 -18.70 34.67 -10.67
N PRO A 42 -17.74 35.39 -11.31
CA PRO A 42 -17.51 35.32 -12.74
C PRO A 42 -17.14 33.91 -13.21
N MET A 43 -17.44 33.57 -14.47
CA MET A 43 -17.21 32.26 -15.07
C MET A 43 -15.75 31.77 -14.98
N TRP A 44 -14.78 32.69 -14.94
CA TRP A 44 -13.37 32.30 -14.80
C TRP A 44 -13.10 31.53 -13.49
N ALA A 45 -13.88 31.81 -12.41
CA ALA A 45 -13.73 31.10 -11.15
C ALA A 45 -14.06 29.60 -11.27
N PHE A 46 -15.03 29.24 -12.11
CA PHE A 46 -15.32 27.85 -12.46
C PHE A 46 -14.12 27.16 -13.07
N TYR A 47 -13.53 27.77 -14.11
CA TYR A 47 -12.40 27.15 -14.82
C TYR A 47 -11.17 27.01 -13.93
N VAL A 48 -10.84 28.01 -13.13
CA VAL A 48 -9.73 27.95 -12.17
C VAL A 48 -9.95 26.83 -11.15
N ALA A 49 -11.15 26.76 -10.55
CA ALA A 49 -11.48 25.71 -9.58
C ALA A 49 -11.42 24.31 -10.23
N LEU A 50 -11.92 24.16 -11.46
CA LEU A 50 -11.88 22.91 -12.21
C LEU A 50 -10.44 22.44 -12.46
N VAL A 51 -9.58 23.34 -12.95
CA VAL A 51 -8.18 23.00 -13.25
C VAL A 51 -7.41 22.67 -11.99
N VAL A 52 -7.53 23.49 -10.92
CA VAL A 52 -6.78 23.29 -9.68
C VAL A 52 -7.22 22.03 -8.96
N SER A 53 -8.54 21.85 -8.75
CA SER A 53 -9.05 20.66 -8.07
C SER A 53 -8.86 19.39 -8.91
N GLY A 54 -8.98 19.47 -10.23
CA GLY A 54 -8.71 18.37 -11.15
C GLY A 54 -7.24 17.93 -11.10
N ALA A 55 -6.30 18.87 -11.15
CA ALA A 55 -4.88 18.58 -11.05
C ALA A 55 -4.52 17.95 -9.70
N LEU A 56 -5.08 18.44 -8.59
CA LEU A 56 -4.88 17.88 -7.25
C LEU A 56 -5.45 16.46 -7.16
N ALA A 57 -6.65 16.21 -7.70
CA ALA A 57 -7.28 14.90 -7.70
C ALA A 57 -6.45 13.87 -8.49
N VAL A 58 -6.00 14.23 -9.68
CA VAL A 58 -5.14 13.37 -10.50
C VAL A 58 -3.82 13.09 -9.80
N TRP A 59 -3.18 14.12 -9.26
CA TRP A 59 -1.93 13.96 -8.50
C TRP A 59 -2.11 13.01 -7.31
N ALA A 60 -3.17 13.18 -6.51
CA ALA A 60 -3.45 12.34 -5.35
C ALA A 60 -3.71 10.87 -5.76
N LEU A 61 -4.51 10.63 -6.80
CA LEU A 61 -4.81 9.27 -7.28
C LEU A 61 -3.55 8.57 -7.81
N ILE A 62 -2.69 9.28 -8.54
CA ILE A 62 -1.41 8.74 -9.01
C ILE A 62 -0.49 8.45 -7.82
N TYR A 63 -0.42 9.36 -6.85
CA TYR A 63 0.39 9.18 -5.64
C TYR A 63 -0.04 7.92 -4.87
N PHE A 64 -1.34 7.71 -4.65
CA PHE A 64 -1.86 6.51 -3.99
C PHE A 64 -1.68 5.22 -4.80
N SER A 65 -1.57 5.33 -6.14
CA SER A 65 -1.32 4.19 -7.03
C SER A 65 0.14 3.73 -7.08
N ARG A 66 1.07 4.49 -6.51
CA ARG A 66 2.52 4.20 -6.58
C ARG A 66 2.98 3.10 -5.63
N THR A 67 2.16 2.71 -4.66
CA THR A 67 2.55 1.67 -3.71
C THR A 67 2.68 0.33 -4.42
N LYS A 68 3.83 -0.31 -4.25
CA LYS A 68 4.13 -1.65 -4.74
C LYS A 68 4.42 -2.56 -3.56
N VAL A 69 4.04 -3.82 -3.71
CA VAL A 69 4.47 -4.92 -2.83
C VAL A 69 5.32 -5.84 -3.69
N GLU A 70 6.55 -6.03 -3.31
CA GLU A 70 7.51 -6.85 -4.07
C GLU A 70 8.24 -7.80 -3.10
N VAL A 71 8.50 -9.02 -3.57
CA VAL A 71 9.36 -9.98 -2.88
C VAL A 71 10.56 -10.22 -3.77
N THR A 72 11.75 -9.98 -3.23
CA THR A 72 13.02 -10.18 -3.93
C THR A 72 13.89 -11.20 -3.18
N GLU A 73 14.79 -11.83 -3.89
CA GLU A 73 15.82 -12.69 -3.34
C GLU A 73 17.18 -12.10 -3.70
N ASP A 74 18.01 -11.88 -2.69
CA ASP A 74 19.34 -11.35 -2.91
C ASP A 74 20.34 -12.44 -3.32
N SER A 75 21.58 -12.06 -3.61
CA SER A 75 22.66 -12.99 -4.00
C SER A 75 23.05 -13.99 -2.91
N SER A 76 22.69 -13.74 -1.65
CA SER A 76 22.90 -14.65 -0.52
C SER A 76 21.79 -15.69 -0.37
N GLY A 77 20.69 -15.56 -1.14
CA GLY A 77 19.50 -16.39 -1.02
C GLY A 77 18.53 -15.89 0.05
N GLU A 78 18.78 -14.74 0.67
CA GLU A 78 17.85 -14.13 1.61
C GLU A 78 16.72 -13.43 0.85
N ARG A 79 15.49 -13.61 1.34
CA ARG A 79 14.30 -13.03 0.74
C ARG A 79 13.90 -11.76 1.48
N TRP A 80 13.53 -10.77 0.71
CA TRP A 80 13.15 -9.45 1.20
C TRP A 80 11.75 -9.08 0.73
N LEU A 81 10.95 -8.59 1.66
CA LEU A 81 9.66 -8.00 1.35
C LEU A 81 9.81 -6.48 1.27
N HIS A 82 9.46 -5.92 0.11
CA HIS A 82 9.43 -4.48 -0.12
C HIS A 82 7.99 -3.98 -0.16
N VAL A 83 7.67 -3.01 0.67
CA VAL A 83 6.35 -2.37 0.69
C VAL A 83 6.54 -0.87 0.64
N GLY A 84 6.40 -0.29 -0.55
CA GLY A 84 6.75 1.11 -0.79
C GLY A 84 8.22 1.38 -0.48
N PRO A 85 8.54 2.30 0.46
CA PRO A 85 9.91 2.61 0.84
C PRO A 85 10.50 1.64 1.87
N ALA A 86 9.67 0.82 2.52
CA ALA A 86 10.09 -0.05 3.61
C ALA A 86 10.53 -1.43 3.10
N ARG A 87 11.52 -2.01 3.78
CA ARG A 87 12.08 -3.33 3.49
C ARG A 87 12.08 -4.18 4.73
N LEU A 88 11.74 -5.45 4.58
CA LEU A 88 11.69 -6.43 5.67
C LEU A 88 12.40 -7.71 5.24
N PRO A 89 13.48 -8.14 5.92
CA PRO A 89 14.10 -9.43 5.63
C PRO A 89 13.22 -10.57 6.16
N ALA A 90 13.16 -11.66 5.41
CA ALA A 90 12.38 -12.82 5.81
C ALA A 90 12.89 -13.45 7.11
N SER A 91 14.16 -13.29 7.43
CA SER A 91 14.79 -13.86 8.64
C SER A 91 14.17 -13.38 9.94
N VAL A 92 13.69 -12.12 10.01
CA VAL A 92 13.06 -11.56 11.22
C VAL A 92 11.57 -11.89 11.36
N VAL A 93 10.96 -12.51 10.36
CA VAL A 93 9.55 -12.91 10.41
C VAL A 93 9.43 -14.24 11.15
N ASN A 94 8.82 -14.21 12.33
CA ASN A 94 8.58 -15.39 13.14
C ASN A 94 7.32 -16.15 12.69
N ARG A 95 6.21 -15.41 12.46
CA ARG A 95 4.92 -15.97 12.01
C ARG A 95 4.32 -15.10 10.93
N SER A 96 3.52 -15.72 10.07
CA SER A 96 2.74 -15.00 9.07
C SER A 96 1.31 -15.53 9.04
N LEU A 97 0.36 -14.60 8.83
CA LEU A 97 -1.07 -14.92 8.76
C LEU A 97 -1.70 -14.21 7.56
N VAL A 98 -2.63 -14.91 6.94
CA VAL A 98 -3.53 -14.32 5.95
C VAL A 98 -4.75 -13.74 6.66
N ILE A 99 -5.03 -12.47 6.45
CA ILE A 99 -6.20 -11.78 6.99
C ILE A 99 -7.27 -11.70 5.89
N PRO A 100 -8.35 -12.50 6.01
CA PRO A 100 -9.44 -12.46 5.04
C PRO A 100 -10.24 -11.16 5.15
N PRO A 101 -11.08 -10.82 4.17
CA PRO A 101 -11.89 -9.61 4.18
C PRO A 101 -12.78 -9.48 5.42
N THR A 102 -13.28 -10.59 5.93
CA THR A 102 -14.14 -10.65 7.11
C THR A 102 -13.42 -10.27 8.41
N ALA A 103 -12.13 -10.57 8.52
CA ALA A 103 -11.30 -10.27 9.69
C ALA A 103 -10.59 -8.91 9.59
N LYS A 104 -10.55 -8.28 8.43
CA LYS A 104 -9.83 -7.01 8.20
C LYS A 104 -10.25 -5.92 9.17
N ARG A 105 -11.56 -5.76 9.41
CA ARG A 105 -12.08 -4.72 10.33
C ARG A 105 -11.61 -4.94 11.77
N ALA A 106 -11.53 -6.19 12.23
CA ALA A 106 -11.03 -6.52 13.56
C ALA A 106 -9.53 -6.26 13.68
N ALA A 107 -8.76 -6.68 12.67
CA ALA A 107 -7.31 -6.48 12.63
C ALA A 107 -6.90 -4.99 12.59
N MET A 108 -7.70 -4.15 11.93
CA MET A 108 -7.49 -2.70 11.85
C MET A 108 -8.14 -1.91 12.98
N GLY A 109 -8.92 -2.58 13.84
CA GLY A 109 -9.67 -1.96 14.92
C GLY A 109 -9.02 -2.17 16.29
N ARG A 110 -9.76 -2.79 17.20
CA ARG A 110 -9.35 -2.95 18.61
C ARG A 110 -8.08 -3.81 18.81
N GLN A 111 -7.77 -4.66 17.86
CA GLN A 111 -6.62 -5.57 17.92
C GLN A 111 -5.34 -4.96 17.33
N LEU A 112 -5.45 -3.75 16.75
CA LEU A 112 -4.32 -3.07 16.16
C LEU A 112 -3.39 -2.52 17.26
N ASP A 113 -2.15 -2.99 17.26
CA ASP A 113 -1.11 -2.43 18.13
C ASP A 113 -0.66 -1.08 17.56
N PRO A 114 -0.61 -0.01 18.37
CA PRO A 114 -0.12 1.29 17.94
C PRO A 114 1.33 1.29 17.43
N ALA A 115 2.16 0.34 17.85
CA ALA A 115 3.54 0.17 17.41
C ALA A 115 3.67 -0.65 16.12
N ALA A 116 2.58 -1.24 15.60
CA ALA A 116 2.61 -2.03 14.39
C ALA A 116 2.87 -1.16 13.15
N TYR A 117 3.61 -1.70 12.18
CA TYR A 117 3.77 -1.06 10.88
C TYR A 117 2.60 -1.42 9.98
N VAL A 118 1.81 -0.42 9.56
CA VAL A 118 0.57 -0.64 8.81
C VAL A 118 0.61 0.05 7.46
N VAL A 119 0.44 -0.74 6.40
CA VAL A 119 0.21 -0.26 5.03
C VAL A 119 -1.18 -0.66 4.58
N HIS A 120 -2.13 0.25 4.75
CA HIS A 120 -3.54 -0.01 4.48
C HIS A 120 -4.01 0.64 3.18
N LYS A 121 -4.72 -0.14 2.38
CA LYS A 121 -5.45 0.32 1.19
C LYS A 121 -6.92 -0.09 1.30
N ASN A 122 -7.81 0.92 1.23
CA ASN A 122 -9.26 0.69 1.37
C ASN A 122 -9.85 -0.22 0.29
N TRP A 123 -9.29 -0.16 -0.91
CA TRP A 123 -9.77 -0.93 -2.08
C TRP A 123 -9.22 -2.35 -2.18
N ILE A 124 -8.31 -2.74 -1.28
CA ILE A 124 -7.78 -4.10 -1.21
C ILE A 124 -8.43 -4.79 -0.01
N PRO A 125 -9.23 -5.83 -0.22
CA PRO A 125 -10.03 -6.43 0.86
C PRO A 125 -9.21 -7.32 1.79
N THR A 126 -8.09 -7.87 1.33
CA THR A 126 -7.25 -8.83 2.04
C THR A 126 -5.98 -8.19 2.56
N MET A 127 -5.39 -8.78 3.60
CA MET A 127 -4.13 -8.34 4.19
C MET A 127 -3.24 -9.53 4.54
N ALA A 128 -1.94 -9.28 4.64
CA ALA A 128 -0.98 -10.17 5.25
C ALA A 128 -0.47 -9.56 6.56
N MET A 129 -0.39 -10.37 7.59
CA MET A 129 0.22 -10.03 8.88
C MET A 129 1.51 -10.81 9.03
N LEU A 130 2.60 -10.11 9.31
CA LEU A 130 3.92 -10.68 9.55
C LEU A 130 4.37 -10.29 10.96
N VAL A 131 4.37 -11.25 11.85
CA VAL A 131 4.82 -11.08 13.24
C VAL A 131 6.33 -11.14 13.25
N LEU A 132 6.95 -10.12 13.83
CA LEU A 132 8.39 -9.96 13.85
C LEU A 132 8.99 -10.48 15.17
N ASP A 133 10.20 -10.98 15.08
CA ASP A 133 11.06 -11.30 16.22
C ASP A 133 12.46 -10.71 15.93
N ASP A 134 12.53 -9.39 16.04
CA ASP A 134 13.75 -8.62 15.82
C ASP A 134 14.13 -7.93 17.13
N PRO A 135 15.26 -8.27 17.74
CA PRO A 135 15.70 -7.66 19.00
C PRO A 135 16.07 -6.17 18.86
N ASP A 136 16.35 -5.73 17.63
CA ASP A 136 16.77 -4.35 17.33
C ASP A 136 15.60 -3.43 16.95
N ASP A 137 14.42 -4.02 16.61
CA ASP A 137 13.21 -3.27 16.19
C ASP A 137 12.03 -3.59 17.11
N PRO A 138 11.48 -2.61 17.84
CA PRO A 138 10.34 -2.83 18.74
C PRO A 138 9.01 -3.04 18.00
N THR A 139 8.98 -3.02 16.67
CA THR A 139 7.78 -3.23 15.85
C THR A 139 7.27 -4.67 16.04
N PRO A 140 6.05 -4.88 16.60
CA PRO A 140 5.56 -6.22 16.89
C PRO A 140 5.18 -7.00 15.64
N TYR A 141 4.62 -6.33 14.64
CA TYR A 141 4.23 -6.94 13.37
C TYR A 141 4.01 -5.91 12.27
N TRP A 142 4.09 -6.38 11.02
CA TRP A 142 3.65 -5.64 9.85
C TRP A 142 2.26 -6.12 9.42
N LEU A 143 1.39 -5.18 9.08
CA LEU A 143 0.06 -5.43 8.56
C LEU A 143 -0.09 -4.73 7.22
N ILE A 144 -0.04 -5.49 6.15
CA ILE A 144 0.01 -4.94 4.78
C ILE A 144 -1.20 -5.37 3.95
N SER A 145 -1.80 -4.43 3.23
CA SER A 145 -2.83 -4.75 2.23
C SER A 145 -2.18 -5.36 0.99
N THR A 146 -2.66 -6.52 0.59
CA THR A 146 -2.25 -7.20 -0.65
C THR A 146 -3.42 -8.00 -1.21
N LYS A 147 -3.50 -8.14 -2.53
CA LYS A 147 -4.55 -8.88 -3.22
C LYS A 147 -4.39 -10.38 -3.05
N GLU A 148 -3.15 -10.83 -3.00
CA GLU A 148 -2.77 -12.24 -2.93
C GLU A 148 -1.83 -12.51 -1.73
N PRO A 149 -2.36 -12.40 -0.49
CA PRO A 149 -1.54 -12.53 0.70
C PRO A 149 -0.86 -13.90 0.83
N GLN A 150 -1.50 -14.97 0.36
CA GLN A 150 -0.91 -16.31 0.36
C GLN A 150 0.34 -16.37 -0.53
N GLU A 151 0.24 -15.86 -1.76
CA GLU A 151 1.34 -15.84 -2.71
C GLU A 151 2.54 -15.03 -2.18
N VAL A 152 2.28 -13.85 -1.60
CA VAL A 152 3.31 -13.02 -0.98
C VAL A 152 4.05 -13.79 0.12
N LEU A 153 3.31 -14.48 1.00
CA LEU A 153 3.90 -15.22 2.12
C LEU A 153 4.64 -16.48 1.66
N GLU A 154 4.13 -17.18 0.65
CA GLU A 154 4.80 -18.34 0.05
C GLU A 154 6.11 -17.93 -0.63
N GLN A 155 6.09 -16.85 -1.40
CA GLN A 155 7.30 -16.33 -2.04
C GLN A 155 8.32 -15.80 -1.03
N LEU A 156 7.86 -15.26 0.09
CA LEU A 156 8.73 -14.88 1.20
C LEU A 156 9.33 -16.11 1.91
N GLY A 157 8.73 -17.30 1.73
CA GLY A 157 9.20 -18.55 2.32
C GLY A 157 8.93 -18.67 3.81
N ARG A 158 7.87 -18.03 4.30
CA ARG A 158 7.49 -18.11 5.71
C ARG A 158 6.22 -18.94 5.89
N PRO A 159 6.14 -19.72 7.00
CA PRO A 159 4.96 -20.55 7.25
C PRO A 159 3.72 -19.69 7.46
N ILE A 160 2.64 -20.10 6.83
CA ILE A 160 1.30 -19.51 6.99
C ILE A 160 0.58 -20.31 8.07
N TYR A 161 0.03 -19.61 9.07
CA TYR A 161 -0.74 -20.19 10.17
C TYR A 161 -2.16 -19.66 10.19
#